data_0778d5e5d513f187bec0a786c13711d7
#
_entry.id   0778d5e5d513f187bec0a786c13711d7
#
_cell.length_a   1.000
_cell.length_b   1.000
_cell.length_c   1.000
_cell.angle_alpha   90.00
_cell.angle_beta   90.00
_cell.angle_gamma   90.00
#
_symmetry.space_group_name_H-M   'P 1'
#
loop_
_entity.id
_entity.type
_entity.pdbx_description
1 polymer ?
#
loop_
_entity_poly.entity_id
_entity_poly.type
_entity_poly.pdbx_seq_one_letter_code
_entity_poly.pdbx_strand_id
1 'polypeptide(L)'
;KIGLKNLKVLDPKENSLIKLVTFVPDAQADSVREVLFAAECGNIGNYDSCSYNLKGEGTFRAKEGTHPFCGTIGELHHENEVRIETILPIYKKAEVIKALLSVHPYEEPAFDLYPLQNDWLQAGSGIVGELDESETELEFLKRIKKIFEVGCVRHNKLTGREIQKVALC
;
A
#
# COMPACT_ATOMS: atom_id res chain seq x y z
N LYS A 1 -16.97 19.43 1.94
CA LYS A 1 -17.78 20.64 1.73
C LYS A 1 -19.11 20.35 1.01
N ILE A 2 -19.14 19.36 0.06
CA ILE A 2 -20.39 18.97 -0.64
C ILE A 2 -21.32 18.15 0.25
N GLY A 3 -20.82 17.55 1.32
CA GLY A 3 -21.64 16.77 2.27
C GLY A 3 -21.98 15.37 1.79
N LEU A 4 -21.12 14.76 0.95
CA LEU A 4 -21.33 13.39 0.50
C LEU A 4 -21.03 12.39 1.61
N LYS A 5 -21.85 11.34 1.68
CA LYS A 5 -21.69 10.14 2.51
C LYS A 5 -21.30 8.93 1.64
N ASN A 6 -21.01 7.80 2.29
CA ASN A 6 -20.69 6.55 1.61
C ASN A 6 -19.60 6.71 0.54
N LEU A 7 -18.54 7.47 0.88
CA LEU A 7 -17.48 7.81 -0.06
C LEU A 7 -16.71 6.56 -0.48
N LYS A 8 -16.48 6.46 -1.78
CA LYS A 8 -15.64 5.44 -2.41
C LYS A 8 -14.73 6.09 -3.45
N VAL A 9 -13.58 5.51 -3.69
CA VAL A 9 -12.74 5.89 -4.84
C VAL A 9 -13.54 5.60 -6.12
N LEU A 10 -13.58 6.56 -7.04
CA LEU A 10 -14.33 6.45 -8.28
C LEU A 10 -13.65 5.48 -9.27
N ASP A 11 -12.35 5.62 -9.42
CA ASP A 11 -11.50 4.81 -10.32
C ASP A 11 -10.28 4.34 -9.51
N PRO A 12 -10.33 3.13 -8.91
CA PRO A 12 -9.21 2.58 -8.14
C PRO A 12 -7.97 2.43 -9.02
N LYS A 13 -6.82 2.83 -8.48
CA LYS A 13 -5.55 2.70 -9.17
C LYS A 13 -5.06 1.27 -9.12
N GLU A 14 -4.96 0.61 -10.27
CA GLU A 14 -4.39 -0.73 -10.41
C GLU A 14 -2.91 -0.78 -10.00
N ASN A 15 -2.42 -1.97 -9.67
CA ASN A 15 -1.02 -2.23 -9.32
C ASN A 15 -0.48 -1.31 -8.22
N SER A 16 -1.33 -0.94 -7.27
CA SER A 16 -0.99 -0.03 -6.17
C SER A 16 -0.35 -0.72 -4.98
N LEU A 17 -0.42 -2.05 -4.92
CA LEU A 17 0.13 -2.87 -3.84
C LEU A 17 1.25 -3.79 -4.32
N ILE A 18 2.23 -4.00 -3.46
CA ILE A 18 3.32 -4.94 -3.64
C ILE A 18 3.38 -5.86 -2.43
N LYS A 19 3.70 -7.13 -2.65
CA LYS A 19 4.14 -8.04 -1.59
C LYS A 19 5.67 -7.98 -1.51
N LEU A 20 6.19 -7.68 -0.34
CA LEU A 20 7.59 -7.88 0.02
C LEU A 20 7.75 -9.25 0.65
N VAL A 21 8.74 -9.98 0.19
CA VAL A 21 9.22 -11.22 0.82
C VAL A 21 10.69 -11.03 1.16
N THR A 22 11.12 -11.42 2.36
CA THR A 22 12.52 -11.44 2.75
C THR A 22 12.80 -12.64 3.65
N PHE A 23 14.05 -13.02 3.78
CA PHE A 23 14.50 -14.21 4.49
C PHE A 23 15.50 -13.77 5.55
N VAL A 24 15.18 -14.01 6.81
CA VAL A 24 15.90 -13.43 7.95
C VAL A 24 16.25 -14.52 8.94
N PRO A 25 17.48 -14.59 9.48
CA PRO A 25 17.79 -15.53 10.56
C PRO A 25 16.80 -15.44 11.71
N ASP A 26 16.43 -16.58 12.28
CA ASP A 26 15.35 -16.70 13.28
C ASP A 26 15.45 -15.67 14.41
N ALA A 27 16.68 -15.42 14.89
CA ALA A 27 16.95 -14.52 16.01
C ALA A 27 16.71 -13.02 15.67
N GLN A 28 16.76 -12.62 14.40
CA GLN A 28 16.58 -11.23 13.94
C GLN A 28 15.22 -10.97 13.32
N ALA A 29 14.38 -12.00 13.16
CA ALA A 29 13.11 -11.88 12.45
C ALA A 29 12.15 -10.85 13.08
N ASP A 30 12.09 -10.77 14.42
CA ASP A 30 11.22 -9.83 15.12
C ASP A 30 11.65 -8.39 14.89
N SER A 31 12.93 -8.10 15.03
CA SER A 31 13.46 -6.74 14.81
C SER A 31 13.28 -6.25 13.38
N VAL A 32 13.47 -7.14 12.39
CA VAL A 32 13.22 -6.79 10.98
C VAL A 32 11.74 -6.51 10.75
N ARG A 33 10.81 -7.32 11.30
CA ARG A 33 9.38 -7.07 11.19
C ARG A 33 8.98 -5.73 11.79
N GLU A 34 9.46 -5.42 12.99
CA GLU A 34 9.15 -4.14 13.65
C GLU A 34 9.54 -2.94 12.79
N VAL A 35 10.72 -2.97 12.17
CA VAL A 35 11.17 -1.90 11.29
C VAL A 35 10.34 -1.83 10.00
N LEU A 36 9.95 -2.97 9.43
CA LEU A 36 9.06 -3.01 8.27
C LEU A 36 7.67 -2.43 8.59
N PHE A 37 7.11 -2.75 9.76
CA PHE A 37 5.83 -2.19 10.20
C PHE A 37 5.92 -0.69 10.49
N ALA A 38 7.01 -0.22 11.10
CA ALA A 38 7.28 1.20 11.28
C ALA A 38 7.40 1.96 9.94
N ALA A 39 7.85 1.28 8.88
CA ALA A 39 7.87 1.80 7.51
C ALA A 39 6.52 1.66 6.77
N GLU A 40 5.44 1.37 7.50
CA GLU A 40 4.06 1.25 7.01
C GLU A 40 3.78 0.01 6.14
N CYS A 41 4.57 -1.06 6.28
CA CYS A 41 4.18 -2.37 5.75
C CYS A 41 3.04 -3.00 6.55
N GLY A 42 2.29 -3.90 5.93
CA GLY A 42 1.33 -4.74 6.61
C GLY A 42 0.00 -4.07 6.97
N ASN A 43 -0.38 -3.00 6.30
CA ASN A 43 -1.69 -2.37 6.48
C ASN A 43 -2.73 -3.02 5.57
N ILE A 44 -3.76 -3.66 6.14
CA ILE A 44 -4.86 -4.33 5.43
C ILE A 44 -6.19 -3.86 6.04
N GLY A 45 -6.89 -2.96 5.38
CA GLY A 45 -8.14 -2.39 5.89
C GLY A 45 -7.93 -1.69 7.23
N ASN A 46 -8.55 -2.20 8.29
CA ASN A 46 -8.43 -1.68 9.65
C ASN A 46 -7.39 -2.45 10.51
N TYR A 47 -6.58 -3.30 9.90
CA TYR A 47 -5.51 -4.03 10.57
C TYR A 47 -4.16 -3.50 10.13
N ASP A 48 -3.26 -3.35 11.08
CA ASP A 48 -1.85 -3.05 10.86
C ASP A 48 -0.98 -4.26 11.23
N SER A 49 0.32 -4.14 10.99
CA SER A 49 1.32 -5.14 11.38
C SER A 49 1.02 -6.55 10.83
N CYS A 50 0.36 -6.62 9.68
CA CYS A 50 0.02 -7.88 9.04
C CYS A 50 1.25 -8.45 8.32
N SER A 51 1.65 -9.65 8.71
CA SER A 51 2.66 -10.44 8.01
C SER A 51 2.31 -11.92 8.06
N TYR A 52 2.84 -12.67 7.12
CA TYR A 52 2.83 -14.12 7.17
C TYR A 52 4.26 -14.63 7.28
N ASN A 53 4.53 -15.54 8.21
CA ASN A 53 5.87 -15.98 8.53
C ASN A 53 5.97 -17.49 8.41
N LEU A 54 7.00 -17.96 7.72
CA LEU A 54 7.32 -19.37 7.52
C LEU A 54 8.74 -19.63 7.97
N LYS A 55 8.94 -20.64 8.82
CA LYS A 55 10.27 -21.15 9.15
C LYS A 55 10.77 -22.05 8.05
N GLY A 56 12.02 -21.92 7.71
CA GLY A 56 12.67 -22.69 6.67
C GLY A 56 14.18 -22.68 6.83
N GLU A 57 14.87 -23.21 5.85
CA GLU A 57 16.32 -23.24 5.76
C GLU A 57 16.74 -22.48 4.49
N GLY A 58 17.59 -21.46 4.65
CA GLY A 58 18.30 -20.80 3.58
C GLY A 58 19.68 -21.41 3.35
N THR A 59 20.17 -21.35 2.12
CA THR A 59 21.53 -21.79 1.80
C THR A 59 22.27 -20.73 1.01
N PHE A 60 23.53 -20.51 1.32
CA PHE A 60 24.40 -19.63 0.55
C PHE A 60 25.87 -20.08 0.67
N ARG A 61 26.70 -19.55 -0.23
CA ARG A 61 28.15 -19.70 -0.18
C ARG A 61 28.80 -18.33 -0.31
N ALA A 62 29.44 -17.88 0.74
CA ALA A 62 30.22 -16.65 0.74
C ALA A 62 31.44 -16.77 -0.15
N LYS A 63 31.75 -15.77 -0.96
CA LYS A 63 32.92 -15.71 -1.85
C LYS A 63 34.02 -14.86 -1.23
N GLU A 64 35.25 -14.96 -1.76
CA GLU A 64 36.31 -14.06 -1.36
C GLU A 64 35.92 -12.59 -1.51
N GLY A 65 36.29 -11.78 -0.52
CA GLY A 65 35.99 -10.34 -0.48
C GLY A 65 34.65 -9.99 0.16
N THR A 66 33.84 -10.97 0.62
CA THR A 66 32.63 -10.74 1.39
C THR A 66 32.87 -10.80 2.90
N HIS A 67 31.95 -10.21 3.67
CA HIS A 67 31.94 -10.25 5.14
C HIS A 67 30.64 -10.89 5.63
N PRO A 68 30.48 -12.22 5.52
CA PRO A 68 29.22 -12.88 5.84
C PRO A 68 28.92 -12.76 7.34
N PHE A 69 27.64 -12.49 7.66
CA PHE A 69 27.14 -12.48 9.04
C PHE A 69 27.29 -13.84 9.74
N CYS A 70 27.14 -14.93 9.00
CA CYS A 70 27.35 -16.32 9.46
C CYS A 70 27.96 -17.16 8.33
N GLY A 71 28.42 -18.35 8.67
CA GLY A 71 29.11 -19.26 7.73
C GLY A 71 30.55 -18.92 7.46
N THR A 72 31.22 -19.79 6.66
CA THR A 72 32.63 -19.70 6.29
C THR A 72 32.78 -19.42 4.80
N ILE A 73 33.72 -18.55 4.42
CA ILE A 73 34.01 -18.25 3.02
C ILE A 73 34.39 -19.53 2.27
N GLY A 74 33.78 -19.76 1.11
CA GLY A 74 34.02 -20.90 0.24
C GLY A 74 33.22 -22.16 0.58
N GLU A 75 32.57 -22.23 1.74
CA GLU A 75 31.75 -23.36 2.18
C GLU A 75 30.29 -23.12 1.97
N LEU A 76 29.49 -24.16 1.68
CA LEU A 76 28.04 -24.08 1.63
C LEU A 76 27.51 -23.99 3.07
N HIS A 77 26.91 -22.90 3.41
CA HIS A 77 26.27 -22.68 4.70
C HIS A 77 24.76 -22.94 4.63
N HIS A 78 24.20 -23.48 5.70
CA HIS A 78 22.77 -23.70 5.92
C HIS A 78 22.35 -22.89 7.13
N GLU A 79 21.37 -21.99 6.96
CA GLU A 79 20.88 -21.12 8.04
C GLU A 79 19.39 -21.33 8.27
N ASN A 80 19.00 -21.38 9.55
CA ASN A 80 17.58 -21.38 9.91
C ASN A 80 17.00 -19.98 9.77
N GLU A 81 16.07 -19.82 8.86
CA GLU A 81 15.51 -18.52 8.51
C GLU A 81 13.98 -18.49 8.65
N VAL A 82 13.47 -17.30 8.91
CA VAL A 82 12.05 -16.96 8.76
C VAL A 82 11.86 -16.24 7.43
N ARG A 83 11.04 -16.81 6.57
CA ARG A 83 10.49 -16.11 5.42
C ARG A 83 9.38 -15.19 5.91
N ILE A 84 9.58 -13.89 5.80
CA ILE A 84 8.61 -12.85 6.16
C ILE A 84 7.94 -12.36 4.89
N GLU A 85 6.60 -12.46 4.82
CA GLU A 85 5.80 -11.88 3.76
C GLU A 85 4.91 -10.76 4.32
N THR A 86 4.94 -9.61 3.70
CA THR A 86 4.07 -8.48 4.06
C THR A 86 3.70 -7.68 2.81
N ILE A 87 2.70 -6.82 2.91
CA ILE A 87 2.27 -5.96 1.80
C ILE A 87 2.62 -4.51 2.07
N LEU A 88 2.79 -3.75 1.01
CA LEU A 88 3.03 -2.31 1.08
C LEU A 88 2.45 -1.60 -0.15
N PRO A 89 2.08 -0.31 -0.01
CA PRO A 89 1.76 0.53 -1.15
C PRO A 89 3.01 0.77 -2.01
N ILE A 90 2.84 0.76 -3.34
CA ILE A 90 3.96 0.92 -4.29
C ILE A 90 4.75 2.21 -4.08
N TYR A 91 4.11 3.29 -3.65
CA TYR A 91 4.79 4.58 -3.39
C TYR A 91 5.72 4.54 -2.17
N LYS A 92 5.54 3.57 -1.25
CA LYS A 92 6.41 3.34 -0.09
C LYS A 92 7.61 2.43 -0.40
N LYS A 93 7.69 1.85 -1.60
CA LYS A 93 8.72 0.88 -1.99
C LYS A 93 10.14 1.31 -1.60
N ALA A 94 10.55 2.53 -1.97
CA ALA A 94 11.92 2.99 -1.73
C ALA A 94 12.23 3.14 -0.24
N GLU A 95 11.28 3.66 0.54
CA GLU A 95 11.40 3.84 1.99
C GLU A 95 11.49 2.49 2.71
N VAL A 96 10.62 1.55 2.36
CA VAL A 96 10.58 0.21 2.94
C VAL A 96 11.85 -0.59 2.63
N ILE A 97 12.34 -0.56 1.37
CA ILE A 97 13.59 -1.24 1.02
C ILE A 97 14.76 -0.63 1.80
N LYS A 98 14.83 0.69 1.91
CA LYS A 98 15.87 1.36 2.71
C LYS A 98 15.80 0.92 4.18
N ALA A 99 14.61 0.83 4.75
CA ALA A 99 14.39 0.37 6.12
C ALA A 99 14.83 -1.10 6.29
N LEU A 100 14.45 -1.99 5.37
CA LEU A 100 14.88 -3.38 5.36
C LEU A 100 16.40 -3.49 5.36
N LEU A 101 17.07 -2.82 4.41
CA LEU A 101 18.53 -2.88 4.26
C LEU A 101 19.28 -2.30 5.45
N SER A 102 18.68 -1.41 6.23
CA SER A 102 19.31 -0.80 7.41
C SER A 102 19.32 -1.70 8.64
N VAL A 103 18.45 -2.70 8.71
CA VAL A 103 18.28 -3.58 9.89
C VAL A 103 18.62 -5.04 9.61
N HIS A 104 18.64 -5.42 8.34
CA HIS A 104 18.92 -6.81 7.99
C HIS A 104 20.37 -7.17 8.34
N PRO A 105 20.62 -8.34 8.99
CA PRO A 105 21.97 -8.71 9.43
C PRO A 105 22.91 -9.07 8.27
N TYR A 106 22.37 -9.48 7.12
CA TYR A 106 23.18 -9.84 5.96
C TYR A 106 23.70 -8.61 5.22
N GLU A 107 24.91 -8.70 4.71
CA GLU A 107 25.52 -7.69 3.86
C GLU A 107 24.73 -7.48 2.56
N GLU A 108 24.25 -8.57 1.96
CA GLU A 108 23.39 -8.58 0.78
C GLU A 108 22.12 -9.41 1.05
N PRO A 109 21.09 -8.83 1.66
CA PRO A 109 19.88 -9.58 1.97
C PRO A 109 19.07 -9.93 0.72
N ALA A 110 18.59 -11.17 0.67
CA ALA A 110 17.64 -11.60 -0.34
C ALA A 110 16.23 -11.02 -0.04
N PHE A 111 15.62 -10.38 -1.01
CA PHE A 111 14.22 -9.99 -0.95
C PHE A 111 13.59 -9.97 -2.33
N ASP A 112 12.29 -10.25 -2.37
CA ASP A 112 11.49 -10.25 -3.59
C ASP A 112 10.34 -9.26 -3.48
N LEU A 113 9.98 -8.65 -4.60
CA LEU A 113 8.84 -7.76 -4.72
C LEU A 113 7.88 -8.30 -5.78
N TYR A 114 6.68 -8.68 -5.35
CA TYR A 114 5.64 -9.18 -6.24
C TYR A 114 4.53 -8.13 -6.39
N PRO A 115 4.28 -7.61 -7.61
CA PRO A 115 3.10 -6.79 -7.87
C PRO A 115 1.83 -7.58 -7.55
N LEU A 116 0.90 -6.95 -6.83
CA LEU A 116 -0.39 -7.55 -6.50
C LEU A 116 -1.49 -6.96 -7.37
N GLN A 117 -2.40 -7.81 -7.82
CA GLN A 117 -3.60 -7.41 -8.55
C GLN A 117 -4.79 -7.07 -7.65
N ASN A 118 -4.56 -7.03 -6.34
CA ASN A 118 -5.57 -6.65 -5.37
C ASN A 118 -5.96 -5.17 -5.54
N ASP A 119 -7.25 -4.90 -5.54
CA ASP A 119 -7.76 -3.53 -5.51
C ASP A 119 -7.37 -2.87 -4.19
N TRP A 120 -6.76 -1.70 -4.30
CA TRP A 120 -6.51 -0.86 -3.14
C TRP A 120 -7.46 0.33 -3.13
N LEU A 121 -8.58 0.15 -2.43
CA LEU A 121 -9.70 1.10 -2.42
C LEU A 121 -9.38 2.46 -1.76
N GLN A 122 -8.16 2.67 -1.29
CA GLN A 122 -7.70 3.93 -0.70
C GLN A 122 -6.92 4.82 -1.69
N ALA A 123 -6.59 4.31 -2.86
CA ALA A 123 -5.88 5.06 -3.90
C ALA A 123 -6.55 4.94 -5.25
N GLY A 124 -6.68 6.07 -5.93
CA GLY A 124 -7.26 6.15 -7.26
C GLY A 124 -7.59 7.58 -7.67
N SER A 125 -8.30 7.72 -8.76
CA SER A 125 -8.72 9.01 -9.30
C SER A 125 -10.17 9.27 -8.96
N GLY A 126 -10.45 10.44 -8.38
CA GLY A 126 -11.80 10.89 -8.03
C GLY A 126 -12.42 10.11 -6.87
N ILE A 127 -13.57 10.62 -6.45
CA ILE A 127 -14.41 10.01 -5.42
C ILE A 127 -15.86 9.98 -5.88
N VAL A 128 -16.61 9.00 -5.45
CA VAL A 128 -18.06 8.93 -5.61
C VAL A 128 -18.71 8.81 -4.23
N GLY A 129 -19.84 9.47 -4.05
CA GLY A 129 -20.61 9.42 -2.82
C GLY A 129 -22.06 9.76 -3.04
N GLU A 130 -22.82 9.76 -1.98
CA GLU A 130 -24.26 9.98 -1.99
C GLU A 130 -24.61 11.21 -1.16
N LEU A 131 -25.61 11.96 -1.63
CA LEU A 131 -26.26 13.01 -0.84
C LEU A 131 -27.19 12.36 0.19
N ASP A 132 -27.41 13.03 1.32
CA ASP A 132 -28.38 12.58 2.33
C ASP A 132 -29.78 12.48 1.77
N GLU A 133 -30.18 13.50 1.03
CA GLU A 133 -31.46 13.59 0.34
C GLU A 133 -31.19 13.91 -1.13
N SER A 134 -32.04 13.36 -2.02
CA SER A 134 -31.98 13.72 -3.42
C SER A 134 -32.43 15.19 -3.62
N GLU A 135 -31.83 15.85 -4.58
CA GLU A 135 -32.20 17.21 -4.96
C GLU A 135 -32.29 17.34 -6.47
N THR A 136 -33.04 18.34 -6.94
CA THR A 136 -33.16 18.61 -8.38
C THR A 136 -31.78 19.04 -8.95
N GLU A 137 -31.56 18.79 -10.25
CA GLU A 137 -30.34 19.22 -10.95
C GLU A 137 -30.10 20.74 -10.76
N LEU A 138 -31.14 21.55 -10.77
CA LEU A 138 -31.02 23.01 -10.64
C LEU A 138 -30.59 23.41 -9.21
N GLU A 139 -31.12 22.76 -8.20
CA GLU A 139 -30.74 23.00 -6.79
C GLU A 139 -29.30 22.57 -6.55
N PHE A 140 -28.90 21.41 -7.07
CA PHE A 140 -27.51 20.94 -7.00
C PHE A 140 -26.55 21.93 -7.66
N LEU A 141 -26.85 22.43 -8.87
CA LEU A 141 -26.00 23.40 -9.56
C LEU A 141 -25.90 24.72 -8.78
N LYS A 142 -27.01 25.23 -8.19
CA LYS A 142 -26.97 26.40 -7.31
C LYS A 142 -26.08 26.17 -6.07
N ARG A 143 -26.20 24.99 -5.46
CA ARG A 143 -25.43 24.59 -4.30
C ARG A 143 -23.95 24.50 -4.63
N ILE A 144 -23.56 23.86 -5.74
CA ILE A 144 -22.17 23.78 -6.23
C ILE A 144 -21.62 25.18 -6.50
N LYS A 145 -22.37 26.04 -7.18
CA LYS A 145 -21.96 27.43 -7.44
C LYS A 145 -21.61 28.17 -6.13
N LYS A 146 -22.45 27.99 -5.10
CA LYS A 146 -22.24 28.61 -3.78
C LYS A 146 -21.03 28.02 -3.05
N ILE A 147 -20.89 26.69 -3.04
CA ILE A 147 -19.81 25.98 -2.32
C ILE A 147 -18.42 26.32 -2.89
N PHE A 148 -18.33 26.42 -4.21
CA PHE A 148 -17.08 26.72 -4.90
C PHE A 148 -16.83 28.21 -5.13
N GLU A 149 -17.80 29.07 -4.74
CA GLU A 149 -17.72 30.54 -4.87
C GLU A 149 -17.43 31.01 -6.30
N VAL A 150 -17.97 30.30 -7.30
CA VAL A 150 -17.73 30.59 -8.71
C VAL A 150 -18.83 31.48 -9.32
N GLY A 151 -18.41 32.33 -10.25
CA GLY A 151 -19.35 33.24 -10.95
C GLY A 151 -20.33 32.50 -11.86
N CYS A 152 -19.93 31.38 -12.45
CA CYS A 152 -20.81 30.55 -13.26
C CYS A 152 -20.46 29.07 -13.15
N VAL A 153 -21.45 28.21 -13.41
CA VAL A 153 -21.28 26.75 -13.54
C VAL A 153 -21.70 26.36 -14.96
N ARG A 154 -20.81 25.66 -15.67
CA ARG A 154 -21.14 25.07 -16.98
C ARG A 154 -21.76 23.69 -16.76
N HIS A 155 -22.78 23.36 -17.47
CA HIS A 155 -23.44 22.06 -17.38
C HIS A 155 -24.03 21.63 -18.73
N ASN A 156 -24.31 20.35 -18.84
CA ASN A 156 -25.04 19.77 -19.97
C ASN A 156 -26.53 20.14 -19.90
N LYS A 157 -27.31 19.76 -20.93
CA LYS A 157 -28.76 19.86 -20.89
C LYS A 157 -29.31 19.13 -19.66
N LEU A 158 -30.15 19.80 -18.90
CA LEU A 158 -30.82 19.21 -17.76
C LEU A 158 -31.77 18.09 -18.22
N THR A 159 -31.79 17.00 -17.48
CA THR A 159 -32.54 15.77 -17.81
C THR A 159 -33.88 15.68 -17.05
N GLY A 160 -34.04 16.51 -16.03
CA GLY A 160 -35.18 16.47 -15.11
C GLY A 160 -35.11 15.36 -14.06
N ARG A 161 -33.91 14.75 -13.88
CA ARG A 161 -33.68 13.72 -12.86
C ARG A 161 -33.30 14.36 -11.53
N GLU A 162 -33.58 13.66 -10.45
CA GLU A 162 -33.04 13.98 -9.15
C GLU A 162 -31.61 13.47 -9.04
N ILE A 163 -30.78 14.23 -8.35
CA ILE A 163 -29.37 13.88 -8.05
C ILE A 163 -29.31 13.38 -6.62
N GLN A 164 -28.83 12.16 -6.45
CA GLN A 164 -28.48 11.54 -5.17
C GLN A 164 -27.03 11.09 -5.15
N LYS A 165 -26.52 10.62 -6.28
CA LYS A 165 -25.14 10.12 -6.40
C LYS A 165 -24.29 11.11 -7.17
N VAL A 166 -23.13 11.45 -6.61
CA VAL A 166 -22.22 12.46 -7.16
C VAL A 166 -20.82 11.88 -7.26
N ALA A 167 -20.20 12.05 -8.42
CA ALA A 167 -18.80 11.74 -8.64
C ALA A 167 -18.00 13.02 -8.83
N LEU A 168 -16.79 13.04 -8.30
CA LEU A 168 -15.83 14.15 -8.38
C LEU A 168 -14.49 13.61 -8.87
N CYS A 169 -13.88 14.22 -9.85
CA CYS A 169 -12.58 13.89 -10.39
C CYS A 169 -11.80 15.16 -10.77
#